data_52c9e34336276aa1a117c4db099cc92a
#
_entry.id   52c9e34336276aa1a117c4db099cc92a
#
_cell.length_a   1.000
_cell.length_b   1.000
_cell.length_c   1.000
_cell.angle_alpha   90.00
_cell.angle_beta   90.00
_cell.angle_gamma   90.00
#
_symmetry.space_group_name_H-M   'P 1'
#
loop_
_entity.id
_entity.type
_entity.pdbx_description
1 polymer ?
#
loop_
_entity_poly.entity_id
_entity_poly.type
_entity_poly.pdbx_seq_one_letter_code
_entity_poly.pdbx_strand_id
1 'polypeptide(L)'
;TDDSEPTETYRIGWPYKENGIKGIVFRVWDDGKHGLIFSIEDVKAAEYPWATINENTGAVNENNGKINTQTIQELENWETLYPAFKYWTDKGWYIPSIGELREITEAVTEAGILVLFDNYLPKNKHYYSSTEITDEKVHIVHFIDRGEYEFYQTGKQTLDTNLYFCGVREF
;
A
#
# COMPACT_ATOMS: atom_id res chain seq x y z
N THR A 1 20.59 -5.26 21.44
CA THR A 1 19.36 -5.67 20.73
C THR A 1 18.51 -6.47 21.70
N ASP A 2 17.36 -5.95 22.02
CA ASP A 2 16.39 -6.65 22.83
C ASP A 2 15.74 -7.73 21.94
N ASP A 3 16.17 -8.98 22.11
CA ASP A 3 15.64 -10.15 21.43
C ASP A 3 14.35 -10.66 22.08
N SER A 4 13.67 -9.83 22.91
CA SER A 4 12.39 -10.19 23.48
C SER A 4 11.34 -10.30 22.38
N GLU A 5 10.64 -11.45 22.34
CA GLU A 5 9.50 -11.63 21.46
C GLU A 5 8.43 -10.56 21.75
N PRO A 6 7.69 -10.10 20.71
CA PRO A 6 6.57 -9.20 20.94
C PRO A 6 5.61 -9.78 21.98
N THR A 7 5.28 -8.99 22.99
CA THR A 7 4.36 -9.40 24.06
C THR A 7 2.90 -9.22 23.67
N GLU A 8 2.63 -8.38 22.70
CA GLU A 8 1.28 -8.11 22.21
C GLU A 8 0.97 -8.98 20.99
N THR A 9 -0.29 -9.41 20.90
CA THR A 9 -0.83 -10.15 19.76
C THR A 9 -1.92 -9.32 19.09
N TYR A 10 -1.95 -9.34 17.77
CA TYR A 10 -2.89 -8.57 16.98
C TYR A 10 -3.82 -9.47 16.17
N ARG A 11 -4.97 -8.93 15.80
CA ARG A 11 -5.92 -9.58 14.90
C ARG A 11 -6.16 -8.70 13.67
N ILE A 12 -6.56 -9.33 12.59
CA ILE A 12 -6.93 -8.62 11.36
C ILE A 12 -7.99 -7.57 11.68
N GLY A 13 -7.73 -6.34 11.26
CA GLY A 13 -8.58 -5.21 11.47
C GLY A 13 -8.33 -4.39 12.71
N TRP A 14 -7.45 -4.84 13.56
CA TRP A 14 -7.09 -4.08 14.75
C TRP A 14 -6.17 -2.90 14.40
N PRO A 15 -6.33 -1.77 15.11
CA PRO A 15 -5.35 -0.70 15.00
C PRO A 15 -4.01 -1.15 15.60
N TYR A 16 -2.93 -0.76 14.92
CA TYR A 16 -1.56 -0.93 15.40
C TYR A 16 -0.99 0.44 15.74
N LYS A 17 -0.38 0.58 16.91
CA LYS A 17 0.25 1.81 17.33
C LYS A 17 1.42 1.50 18.28
N GLU A 18 2.61 1.43 17.74
CA GLU A 18 3.83 1.23 18.51
C GLU A 18 4.99 2.06 17.95
N ASN A 19 5.80 2.63 18.84
CA ASN A 19 7.00 3.39 18.48
C ASN A 19 6.75 4.51 17.46
N GLY A 20 5.58 5.16 17.53
CA GLY A 20 5.19 6.22 16.60
C GLY A 20 4.66 5.71 15.25
N ILE A 21 4.64 4.40 15.04
CA ILE A 21 4.11 3.79 13.84
C ILE A 21 2.63 3.49 14.02
N LYS A 22 1.80 3.92 13.09
CA LYS A 22 0.34 3.71 13.12
C LYS A 22 -0.14 3.06 11.85
N GLY A 23 -1.01 2.08 11.98
CA GLY A 23 -1.61 1.40 10.84
C GLY A 23 -2.79 0.53 11.26
N ILE A 24 -3.34 -0.18 10.29
CA ILE A 24 -4.40 -1.17 10.49
C ILE A 24 -3.87 -2.53 10.06
N VAL A 25 -4.04 -3.53 10.90
CA VAL A 25 -3.58 -4.89 10.63
C VAL A 25 -4.47 -5.56 9.58
N PHE A 26 -3.87 -6.10 8.51
CA PHE A 26 -4.61 -6.84 7.50
C PHE A 26 -4.10 -8.26 7.23
N ARG A 27 -2.96 -8.62 7.79
CA ARG A 27 -2.41 -9.97 7.76
C ARG A 27 -1.68 -10.25 9.07
N VAL A 28 -1.80 -11.46 9.60
CA VAL A 28 -1.08 -11.89 10.80
C VAL A 28 -0.50 -13.28 10.60
N TRP A 29 0.61 -13.54 11.27
CA TRP A 29 1.21 -14.87 11.43
C TRP A 29 1.81 -14.98 12.82
N ASP A 30 2.31 -16.17 13.19
CA ASP A 30 2.88 -16.44 14.50
C ASP A 30 1.93 -16.03 15.66
N ASP A 31 0.68 -16.51 15.56
CA ASP A 31 -0.40 -16.23 16.52
C ASP A 31 -0.66 -14.73 16.75
N GLY A 32 -0.47 -13.91 15.74
CA GLY A 32 -0.71 -12.46 15.79
C GLY A 32 0.43 -11.64 16.37
N LYS A 33 1.59 -12.24 16.60
CA LYS A 33 2.79 -11.51 17.03
C LYS A 33 3.43 -10.71 15.90
N HIS A 34 3.24 -11.16 14.69
CA HIS A 34 3.78 -10.56 13.47
C HIS A 34 2.68 -10.42 12.42
N GLY A 35 2.87 -9.51 11.50
CA GLY A 35 1.90 -9.31 10.44
C GLY A 35 2.26 -8.16 9.51
N LEU A 36 1.24 -7.74 8.74
CA LEU A 36 1.30 -6.56 7.89
C LEU A 36 0.24 -5.56 8.31
N ILE A 37 0.65 -4.29 8.28
CA ILE A 37 -0.24 -3.15 8.49
C ILE A 37 -0.23 -2.27 7.25
N PHE A 38 -1.36 -1.61 6.98
CA PHE A 38 -1.40 -0.51 6.02
C PHE A 38 -1.49 0.84 6.75
N SER A 39 -0.94 1.87 6.13
CA SER A 39 -0.86 3.20 6.73
C SER A 39 -2.25 3.83 6.89
N ILE A 40 -2.44 4.57 7.97
CA ILE A 40 -3.64 5.39 8.19
C ILE A 40 -3.61 6.61 7.28
N GLU A 41 -2.42 7.18 7.08
CA GLU A 41 -2.20 8.33 6.21
C GLU A 41 -2.02 7.87 4.77
N ASP A 42 -2.57 8.63 3.84
CA ASP A 42 -2.39 8.45 2.42
C ASP A 42 -1.74 9.68 1.78
N VAL A 43 -1.24 9.50 0.57
CA VAL A 43 -0.56 10.56 -0.19
C VAL A 43 -1.15 10.64 -1.59
N LYS A 44 -1.37 11.87 -2.06
CA LYS A 44 -1.90 12.11 -3.40
C LYS A 44 -0.86 11.85 -4.48
N ALA A 45 -1.26 11.15 -5.52
CA ALA A 45 -0.42 10.94 -6.70
C ALA A 45 -0.02 12.26 -7.40
N ALA A 46 -0.84 13.31 -7.26
CA ALA A 46 -0.53 14.63 -7.78
C ALA A 46 0.70 15.27 -7.10
N GLU A 47 0.97 14.91 -5.84
CA GLU A 47 2.14 15.40 -5.10
C GLU A 47 3.37 14.50 -5.32
N TYR A 48 3.14 13.20 -5.36
CA TYR A 48 4.18 12.18 -5.53
C TYR A 48 3.72 11.16 -6.57
N PRO A 49 3.99 11.38 -7.88
CA PRO A 49 3.55 10.46 -8.93
C PRO A 49 4.24 9.10 -8.83
N TRP A 50 3.58 8.07 -9.34
CA TRP A 50 4.14 6.72 -9.44
C TRP A 50 5.46 6.73 -10.23
N ALA A 51 5.46 7.43 -11.36
CA ALA A 51 6.64 7.62 -12.21
C ALA A 51 6.58 8.97 -12.93
N THR A 52 7.74 9.49 -13.28
CA THR A 52 7.89 10.70 -14.11
C THR A 52 8.16 10.37 -15.58
N ILE A 53 8.46 9.10 -15.87
CA ILE A 53 8.70 8.58 -17.22
C ILE A 53 7.97 7.26 -17.39
N ASN A 54 7.81 6.83 -18.64
CA ASN A 54 7.29 5.51 -18.99
C ASN A 54 8.45 4.58 -19.34
N GLU A 55 8.64 3.53 -18.55
CA GLU A 55 9.61 2.47 -18.80
C GLU A 55 9.19 1.17 -18.14
N ASN A 56 9.67 0.06 -18.65
CA ASN A 56 9.51 -1.24 -17.99
C ASN A 56 10.42 -1.30 -16.77
N THR A 57 9.84 -1.42 -15.60
CA THR A 57 10.59 -1.47 -14.33
C THR A 57 10.89 -2.88 -13.86
N GLY A 58 10.08 -3.84 -14.28
CA GLY A 58 10.11 -5.21 -13.76
C GLY A 58 9.35 -5.40 -12.44
N ALA A 59 8.70 -4.36 -11.92
CA ALA A 59 7.87 -4.41 -10.71
C ALA A 59 6.52 -5.06 -11.01
N VAL A 60 6.50 -6.34 -11.31
CA VAL A 60 5.33 -7.08 -11.80
C VAL A 60 4.77 -8.10 -10.81
N ASN A 61 5.28 -8.14 -9.59
CA ASN A 61 4.80 -9.08 -8.58
C ASN A 61 3.41 -8.69 -8.09
N GLU A 62 2.43 -9.54 -8.34
CA GLU A 62 1.04 -9.28 -7.95
C GLU A 62 0.76 -9.55 -6.46
N ASN A 63 1.65 -10.25 -5.77
CA ASN A 63 1.43 -10.72 -4.40
C ASN A 63 2.35 -10.09 -3.35
N ASN A 64 3.41 -9.40 -3.77
CA ASN A 64 4.41 -8.87 -2.86
C ASN A 64 4.91 -7.49 -3.29
N GLY A 65 4.36 -6.46 -2.66
CA GLY A 65 4.73 -5.07 -2.94
C GLY A 65 6.13 -4.70 -2.46
N LYS A 66 6.66 -5.40 -1.45
CA LYS A 66 8.03 -5.22 -0.99
C LYS A 66 9.04 -5.57 -2.09
N ILE A 67 8.81 -6.68 -2.81
CA ILE A 67 9.63 -7.08 -3.94
C ILE A 67 9.54 -6.04 -5.07
N ASN A 68 8.33 -5.57 -5.40
CA ASN A 68 8.14 -4.51 -6.39
C ASN A 68 8.91 -3.23 -6.01
N THR A 69 8.79 -2.81 -4.77
CA THR A 69 9.47 -1.62 -4.27
C THR A 69 10.99 -1.78 -4.33
N GLN A 70 11.52 -2.93 -3.94
CA GLN A 70 12.95 -3.24 -4.06
C GLN A 70 13.42 -3.24 -5.52
N THR A 71 12.60 -3.75 -6.44
CA THR A 71 12.89 -3.72 -7.88
C THR A 71 13.02 -2.28 -8.40
N ILE A 72 12.13 -1.39 -7.97
CA ILE A 72 12.22 0.04 -8.30
C ILE A 72 13.52 0.64 -7.75
N GLN A 73 13.88 0.32 -6.51
CA GLN A 73 15.09 0.86 -5.84
C GLN A 73 16.40 0.42 -6.49
N GLU A 74 16.38 -0.62 -7.33
CA GLU A 74 17.55 -1.07 -8.09
C GLU A 74 17.76 -0.31 -9.41
N LEU A 75 16.78 0.49 -9.84
CA LEU A 75 16.85 1.27 -11.07
C LEU A 75 17.72 2.52 -10.87
N GLU A 76 18.43 2.89 -11.93
CA GLU A 76 19.22 4.12 -11.92
C GLU A 76 18.30 5.35 -11.79
N ASN A 77 18.68 6.30 -10.93
CA ASN A 77 17.91 7.53 -10.66
C ASN A 77 16.48 7.30 -10.14
N TRP A 78 16.20 6.16 -9.54
CA TRP A 78 14.87 5.82 -9.06
C TRP A 78 14.28 6.86 -8.09
N GLU A 79 15.10 7.47 -7.26
CA GLU A 79 14.67 8.46 -6.27
C GLU A 79 14.03 9.70 -6.92
N THR A 80 14.47 10.06 -8.10
CA THR A 80 13.93 11.16 -8.90
C THR A 80 12.81 10.70 -9.83
N LEU A 81 12.95 9.51 -10.43
CA LEU A 81 12.02 9.00 -11.43
C LEU A 81 10.75 8.40 -10.83
N TYR A 82 10.81 7.93 -9.59
CA TYR A 82 9.69 7.25 -8.89
C TYR A 82 9.40 7.90 -7.54
N PRO A 83 8.86 9.13 -7.52
CA PRO A 83 8.71 9.92 -6.29
C PRO A 83 7.86 9.27 -5.21
N ALA A 84 6.80 8.55 -5.57
CA ALA A 84 5.95 7.87 -4.59
C ALA A 84 6.72 6.79 -3.83
N PHE A 85 7.57 6.03 -4.52
CA PHE A 85 8.42 5.00 -3.90
C PHE A 85 9.44 5.63 -2.95
N LYS A 86 10.05 6.74 -3.35
CA LYS A 86 10.97 7.49 -2.50
C LYS A 86 10.28 7.98 -1.23
N TYR A 87 9.09 8.55 -1.36
CA TYR A 87 8.29 9.06 -0.23
C TYR A 87 8.05 7.97 0.82
N TRP A 88 7.54 6.81 0.40
CA TRP A 88 7.18 5.73 1.32
C TRP A 88 8.40 5.01 1.90
N THR A 89 9.41 4.74 1.10
CA THR A 89 10.62 4.04 1.57
C THR A 89 11.44 4.87 2.55
N ASP A 90 11.47 6.19 2.40
CA ASP A 90 12.10 7.10 3.36
C ASP A 90 11.44 7.01 4.76
N LYS A 91 10.19 6.62 4.82
CA LYS A 91 9.43 6.46 6.07
C LYS A 91 9.40 5.01 6.57
N GLY A 92 10.06 4.09 5.89
CA GLY A 92 10.10 2.67 6.26
C GLY A 92 8.92 1.85 5.79
N TRP A 93 8.16 2.34 4.80
CA TRP A 93 7.03 1.65 4.20
C TRP A 93 7.33 1.25 2.75
N TYR A 94 6.57 0.31 2.20
CA TYR A 94 6.57 0.01 0.78
C TYR A 94 5.17 0.20 0.17
N ILE A 95 5.08 0.33 -1.14
CA ILE A 95 3.80 0.45 -1.84
C ILE A 95 3.23 -0.96 -2.07
N PRO A 96 1.98 -1.24 -1.63
CA PRO A 96 1.40 -2.57 -1.76
C PRO A 96 1.26 -3.03 -3.21
N SER A 97 1.37 -4.34 -3.43
CA SER A 97 1.00 -4.98 -4.69
C SER A 97 -0.52 -4.95 -4.87
N ILE A 98 -1.00 -5.26 -6.08
CA ILE A 98 -2.43 -5.35 -6.33
C ILE A 98 -3.09 -6.47 -5.50
N GLY A 99 -2.39 -7.59 -5.28
CA GLY A 99 -2.87 -8.67 -4.42
C GLY A 99 -2.95 -8.26 -2.96
N GLU A 100 -2.01 -7.47 -2.47
CA GLU A 100 -2.06 -6.92 -1.11
C GLU A 100 -3.18 -5.89 -0.95
N LEU A 101 -3.43 -5.04 -1.95
CA LEU A 101 -4.59 -4.14 -1.93
C LEU A 101 -5.92 -4.91 -1.91
N ARG A 102 -6.03 -6.01 -2.65
CA ARG A 102 -7.18 -6.90 -2.59
C ARG A 102 -7.35 -7.49 -1.19
N GLU A 103 -6.27 -7.96 -0.60
CA GLU A 103 -6.27 -8.51 0.77
C GLU A 103 -6.70 -7.47 1.81
N ILE A 104 -6.25 -6.22 1.67
CA ILE A 104 -6.70 -5.10 2.51
C ILE A 104 -8.21 -4.91 2.39
N THR A 105 -8.76 -4.88 1.18
CA THR A 105 -10.20 -4.71 0.96
C THR A 105 -11.01 -5.83 1.57
N GLU A 106 -10.59 -7.07 1.41
CA GLU A 106 -11.24 -8.25 1.98
C GLU A 106 -11.18 -8.28 3.50
N ALA A 107 -10.01 -8.02 4.07
CA ALA A 107 -9.79 -7.98 5.52
C ALA A 107 -10.68 -6.93 6.21
N VAL A 108 -10.78 -5.76 5.62
CA VAL A 108 -11.60 -4.66 6.14
C VAL A 108 -13.07 -5.00 6.08
N THR A 109 -13.53 -5.60 4.99
CA THR A 109 -14.93 -6.01 4.80
C THR A 109 -15.33 -7.10 5.79
N GLU A 110 -14.54 -8.16 5.93
CA GLU A 110 -14.81 -9.29 6.82
C GLU A 110 -14.78 -8.91 8.30
N ALA A 111 -13.86 -8.04 8.69
CA ALA A 111 -13.71 -7.67 10.09
C ALA A 111 -14.76 -6.64 10.58
N GLY A 112 -15.66 -6.19 9.71
CA GLY A 112 -16.67 -5.19 10.07
C GLY A 112 -16.11 -3.81 10.36
N ILE A 113 -14.90 -3.52 9.87
CA ILE A 113 -14.14 -2.29 10.12
C ILE A 113 -14.49 -1.20 9.12
N LEU A 114 -15.57 -1.37 8.38
CA LEU A 114 -16.02 -0.37 7.41
C LEU A 114 -16.12 1.03 8.01
N VAL A 115 -16.48 1.12 9.29
CA VAL A 115 -16.54 2.41 10.01
C VAL A 115 -15.15 3.02 10.18
N LEU A 116 -14.14 2.22 10.54
CA LEU A 116 -12.76 2.67 10.63
C LEU A 116 -12.18 2.96 9.25
N PHE A 117 -12.56 2.16 8.27
CA PHE A 117 -12.15 2.30 6.88
C PHE A 117 -12.70 3.57 6.24
N ASP A 118 -13.98 3.88 6.45
CA ASP A 118 -14.59 5.13 6.00
C ASP A 118 -13.89 6.37 6.57
N ASN A 119 -13.27 6.25 7.74
CA ASN A 119 -12.49 7.33 8.35
C ASN A 119 -11.05 7.43 7.81
N TYR A 120 -10.45 6.29 7.43
CA TYR A 120 -9.04 6.23 7.03
C TYR A 120 -8.85 6.15 5.52
N LEU A 121 -9.76 5.48 4.81
CA LEU A 121 -9.77 5.38 3.36
C LEU A 121 -11.13 5.89 2.85
N PRO A 122 -11.29 7.20 2.70
CA PRO A 122 -12.58 7.79 2.36
C PRO A 122 -13.13 7.30 1.03
N LYS A 123 -14.45 7.31 0.94
CA LYS A 123 -15.25 6.94 -0.23
C LYS A 123 -14.72 7.53 -1.53
N ASN A 124 -14.85 6.77 -2.60
CA ASN A 124 -14.58 7.22 -3.95
C ASN A 124 -13.11 7.53 -4.24
N LYS A 125 -12.19 6.93 -3.50
CA LYS A 125 -10.75 7.05 -3.77
C LYS A 125 -10.22 5.88 -4.56
N HIS A 126 -9.25 6.18 -5.41
CA HIS A 126 -8.46 5.19 -6.13
C HIS A 126 -7.08 5.08 -5.49
N TYR A 127 -6.58 3.86 -5.35
CA TYR A 127 -5.25 3.59 -4.83
C TYR A 127 -4.38 2.89 -5.86
N TYR A 128 -3.20 3.45 -6.07
CA TYR A 128 -2.16 2.83 -6.87
C TYR A 128 -1.59 1.60 -6.17
N SER A 129 -1.43 0.51 -6.93
CA SER A 129 -0.55 -0.57 -6.53
C SER A 129 0.87 -0.32 -7.03
N SER A 130 1.82 -1.09 -6.51
CA SER A 130 3.18 -1.15 -7.05
C SER A 130 3.30 -2.08 -8.26
N THR A 131 2.21 -2.73 -8.68
CA THR A 131 2.23 -3.77 -9.71
C THR A 131 2.06 -3.19 -11.11
N GLU A 132 3.15 -3.21 -11.86
CA GLU A 132 3.20 -2.80 -13.27
C GLU A 132 2.47 -3.78 -14.18
N ILE A 133 1.78 -3.26 -15.19
CA ILE A 133 1.15 -4.03 -16.26
C ILE A 133 1.97 -3.89 -17.54
N THR A 134 2.27 -2.66 -17.91
CA THR A 134 3.08 -2.30 -19.07
C THR A 134 4.07 -1.20 -18.70
N ASP A 135 4.88 -0.76 -19.64
CA ASP A 135 5.75 0.40 -19.44
C ASP A 135 4.96 1.68 -19.04
N GLU A 136 3.71 1.78 -19.46
CA GLU A 136 2.85 2.96 -19.22
C GLU A 136 1.82 2.78 -18.11
N LYS A 137 1.43 1.53 -17.78
CA LYS A 137 0.24 1.24 -16.95
C LYS A 137 0.55 0.38 -15.73
N VAL A 138 -0.21 0.66 -14.68
CA VAL A 138 -0.20 -0.10 -13.41
C VAL A 138 -1.62 -0.44 -12.98
N HIS A 139 -1.73 -1.46 -12.12
CA HIS A 139 -2.99 -1.81 -11.48
C HIS A 139 -3.34 -0.81 -10.39
N ILE A 140 -4.63 -0.48 -10.30
CA ILE A 140 -5.22 0.33 -9.22
C ILE A 140 -6.46 -0.35 -8.67
N VAL A 141 -6.85 0.04 -7.46
CA VAL A 141 -8.15 -0.31 -6.87
C VAL A 141 -8.97 0.96 -6.65
N HIS A 142 -10.26 0.89 -6.95
CA HIS A 142 -11.23 1.93 -6.65
C HIS A 142 -12.10 1.47 -5.49
N PHE A 143 -12.04 2.19 -4.37
CA PHE A 143 -12.97 2.01 -3.26
C PHE A 143 -14.21 2.85 -3.51
N ILE A 144 -15.34 2.21 -3.75
CA ILE A 144 -16.59 2.88 -4.11
C ILE A 144 -17.34 3.32 -2.86
N ASP A 145 -17.82 2.39 -2.07
CA ASP A 145 -18.52 2.61 -0.79
C ASP A 145 -18.65 1.27 -0.03
N ARG A 146 -18.59 1.30 1.30
CA ARG A 146 -18.94 0.21 2.23
C ARG A 146 -18.49 -1.21 1.83
N GLY A 147 -17.25 -1.35 1.42
CA GLY A 147 -16.69 -2.64 1.02
C GLY A 147 -16.92 -2.99 -0.45
N GLU A 148 -17.54 -2.11 -1.22
CA GLU A 148 -17.57 -2.22 -2.67
C GLU A 148 -16.27 -1.67 -3.26
N TYR A 149 -15.64 -2.45 -4.12
CA TYR A 149 -14.39 -2.07 -4.77
C TYR A 149 -14.31 -2.68 -6.17
N GLU A 150 -13.57 -2.02 -7.04
CA GLU A 150 -13.29 -2.48 -8.40
C GLU A 150 -11.80 -2.33 -8.71
N PHE A 151 -11.28 -3.23 -9.57
CA PHE A 151 -9.91 -3.19 -10.04
C PHE A 151 -9.85 -2.64 -11.45
N TYR A 152 -8.93 -1.68 -11.65
CA TYR A 152 -8.71 -1.00 -12.92
C TYR A 152 -7.23 -0.92 -13.27
N GLN A 153 -6.96 -0.26 -14.36
CA GLN A 153 -5.62 0.13 -14.83
C GLN A 153 -5.58 1.64 -15.01
N THR A 154 -4.45 2.23 -14.73
CA THR A 154 -4.21 3.65 -15.02
C THR A 154 -2.78 3.89 -15.45
N GLY A 155 -2.52 5.07 -16.01
CA GLY A 155 -1.18 5.49 -16.39
C GLY A 155 -0.30 5.76 -15.17
N LYS A 156 0.97 5.44 -15.27
CA LYS A 156 1.97 5.71 -14.23
C LYS A 156 2.14 7.21 -13.94
N GLN A 157 1.91 8.05 -14.94
CA GLN A 157 2.05 9.49 -14.84
C GLN A 157 0.73 10.23 -14.63
N THR A 158 -0.35 9.52 -14.35
CA THR A 158 -1.67 10.12 -14.11
C THR A 158 -1.67 10.90 -12.79
N LEU A 159 -2.05 12.18 -12.85
CA LEU A 159 -2.11 13.10 -11.71
C LEU A 159 -3.55 13.43 -11.31
N ASP A 160 -4.45 12.47 -11.43
CA ASP A 160 -5.85 12.65 -11.01
C ASP A 160 -5.92 12.96 -9.52
N THR A 161 -6.76 13.92 -9.15
CA THR A 161 -6.94 14.35 -7.76
C THR A 161 -7.52 13.27 -6.85
N ASN A 162 -8.13 12.22 -7.41
CA ASN A 162 -8.68 11.08 -6.68
C ASN A 162 -7.74 9.86 -6.62
N LEU A 163 -6.50 9.99 -7.08
CA LEU A 163 -5.50 8.93 -7.00
C LEU A 163 -4.58 9.12 -5.81
N TYR A 164 -4.43 8.08 -5.02
CA TYR A 164 -3.67 8.06 -3.77
C TYR A 164 -2.75 6.86 -3.68
N PHE A 165 -1.84 6.92 -2.73
CA PHE A 165 -1.01 5.80 -2.29
C PHE A 165 -1.22 5.57 -0.79
N CYS A 166 -1.23 4.31 -0.37
CA CYS A 166 -1.01 3.93 1.01
C CYS A 166 0.29 3.13 1.12
N GLY A 167 0.85 3.08 2.30
CA GLY A 167 2.03 2.27 2.59
C GLY A 167 1.65 0.97 3.29
N VAL A 168 2.51 -0.03 3.15
CA VAL A 168 2.46 -1.29 3.89
C VAL A 168 3.80 -1.53 4.58
N ARG A 169 3.77 -2.12 5.76
CA ARG A 169 4.99 -2.58 6.45
C ARG A 169 4.72 -3.75 7.37
N GLU A 170 5.77 -4.47 7.69
CA GLU A 170 5.75 -5.57 8.66
C GLU A 170 5.84 -5.05 10.10
N PHE A 171 5.26 -5.80 11.00
CA PHE A 171 5.43 -5.62 12.43
C PHE A 171 5.72 -6.93 13.14
#